data_353666c808d1a560281c59c60419b663
#
_entry.id   353666c808d1a560281c59c60419b663
#
_cell.length_a   1.000
_cell.length_b   1.000
_cell.length_c   1.000
_cell.angle_alpha   90.00
_cell.angle_beta   90.00
_cell.angle_gamma   90.00
#
_symmetry.space_group_name_H-M   'P 1'
#
loop_
_entity.id
_entity.type
_entity.pdbx_description
1 polymer ?
#
loop_
_entity_poly.entity_id
_entity_poly.type
_entity_poly.pdbx_seq_one_letter_code
_entity_poly.pdbx_strand_id
1 'polypeptide(L)'
;MWNRILLVARTHLAGEWLGERGAKLPIAPILFQASLAAVLCGLVRDHLGPQAYTVFALSLPLGLTAIALLGELGPLLRADPAAEWVAALPVRPGELRAARILVMGVLLGGLALGSLVPAALLAPDQMAVIDRMLLVAGGLMQTLFIGALLLWVQAGLAGRAEGLLTAVQTALFCAVMVGFTAGLGRLADLEEAVSSGALANYYPPVWFSAPLAPDPRAAGLWLALAAVAVTLVTFGLAPFPPAPRARPTRSPLGVLLWPLHQLASRFWVRSKERASFEFVYRALPSEHDFVTRAYPLLAVPLAFLLLGADGSDTRDQGLLALLLFAPAVYLPLLLLYVPATATPEARWIVDTCPLDPRDEAAGARKAIVVRMLLPLYIALGALVTWQAESRLALRLTPVALAASLVLLRVSWDFFTGAAPLSTAPGDLGTAWDDARSGRMFLIAILVTLAAIGAWQSVKSPLVGFSVLAIVLIADRLPIGGAHRGKPTGPVPGDR
;
A
#
# COMPACT_ATOMS: atom_id res chain seq x y z
N MET A 1 33.84 6.17 -17.09
CA MET A 1 33.11 5.60 -15.94
C MET A 1 31.77 6.32 -15.72
N TRP A 2 31.73 7.61 -15.46
CA TRP A 2 30.48 8.38 -15.22
C TRP A 2 29.45 8.24 -16.36
N ASN A 3 29.82 8.37 -17.61
CA ASN A 3 28.90 8.24 -18.74
C ASN A 3 28.22 6.87 -18.82
N ARG A 4 28.91 5.82 -18.41
CA ARG A 4 28.31 4.47 -18.33
C ARG A 4 27.33 4.35 -17.18
N ILE A 5 27.67 4.86 -16.00
CA ILE A 5 26.79 4.88 -14.83
C ILE A 5 25.51 5.66 -15.15
N LEU A 6 25.64 6.85 -15.74
CA LEU A 6 24.51 7.67 -16.16
C LEU A 6 23.66 6.99 -17.23
N LEU A 7 24.28 6.30 -18.18
CA LEU A 7 23.54 5.54 -19.20
C LEU A 7 22.74 4.41 -18.57
N VAL A 8 23.35 3.62 -17.72
CA VAL A 8 22.67 2.53 -16.99
C VAL A 8 21.58 3.06 -16.07
N ALA A 9 21.84 4.15 -15.34
CA ALA A 9 20.81 4.79 -14.51
C ALA A 9 19.65 5.31 -15.36
N ARG A 10 19.94 5.95 -16.51
CA ARG A 10 18.93 6.43 -17.44
C ARG A 10 18.10 5.29 -18.05
N THR A 11 18.70 4.16 -18.38
CA THR A 11 17.97 3.01 -18.91
C THR A 11 17.08 2.37 -17.83
N HIS A 12 17.53 2.30 -16.56
CA HIS A 12 16.68 1.86 -15.46
C HIS A 12 15.52 2.85 -15.21
N LEU A 13 15.80 4.16 -15.15
CA LEU A 13 14.75 5.16 -15.01
C LEU A 13 13.78 5.16 -16.20
N ALA A 14 14.27 4.95 -17.41
CA ALA A 14 13.44 4.90 -18.60
C ALA A 14 12.61 3.63 -18.70
N GLY A 15 13.19 2.47 -18.36
CA GLY A 15 12.48 1.18 -18.40
C GLY A 15 11.39 1.07 -17.35
N GLU A 16 11.69 1.49 -16.11
CA GLU A 16 10.75 1.36 -14.99
C GLU A 16 9.74 2.52 -14.92
N TRP A 17 10.12 3.73 -15.35
CA TRP A 17 9.31 4.93 -15.17
C TRP A 17 8.72 5.50 -16.45
N LEU A 18 9.40 5.34 -17.57
CA LEU A 18 8.93 5.87 -18.84
C LEU A 18 8.20 4.83 -19.68
N GLY A 19 8.35 3.53 -19.34
CA GLY A 19 7.79 2.43 -20.12
C GLY A 19 8.13 2.52 -21.61
N GLU A 20 7.97 1.49 -22.38
CA GLU A 20 8.19 1.48 -23.83
C GLU A 20 7.29 2.48 -24.61
N ARG A 21 6.28 3.07 -23.97
CA ARG A 21 5.28 3.97 -24.59
C ARG A 21 5.38 5.43 -24.16
N GLY A 22 6.54 5.91 -23.72
CA GLY A 22 6.73 7.32 -23.39
C GLY A 22 5.91 7.78 -22.19
N ALA A 23 5.80 6.96 -21.16
CA ALA A 23 5.10 7.29 -19.92
C ALA A 23 5.71 8.55 -19.30
N LYS A 24 4.84 9.46 -18.93
CA LYS A 24 5.19 10.72 -18.27
C LYS A 24 5.84 10.38 -16.93
N LEU A 25 6.88 11.13 -16.54
CA LEU A 25 7.41 11.12 -15.17
C LEU A 25 6.25 10.95 -14.16
N PRO A 26 6.42 10.25 -13.03
CA PRO A 26 5.40 10.13 -12.01
C PRO A 26 5.19 11.46 -11.29
N ILE A 27 4.75 12.43 -12.07
CA ILE A 27 4.45 13.77 -11.59
C ILE A 27 3.25 13.73 -10.65
N ALA A 28 2.30 12.83 -10.92
CA ALA A 28 1.08 12.71 -10.12
C ALA A 28 1.32 12.38 -8.63
N PRO A 29 2.14 11.38 -8.24
CA PRO A 29 2.47 11.17 -6.84
C PRO A 29 3.20 12.35 -6.20
N ILE A 30 4.13 12.99 -6.93
CA ILE A 30 4.87 14.15 -6.43
C ILE A 30 3.92 15.34 -6.23
N LEU A 31 3.02 15.61 -7.19
CA LEU A 31 2.02 16.66 -7.06
C LEU A 31 1.02 16.38 -5.95
N PHE A 32 0.60 15.13 -5.79
CA PHE A 32 -0.26 14.73 -4.68
C PHE A 32 0.41 14.99 -3.34
N GLN A 33 1.66 14.57 -3.17
CA GLN A 33 2.43 14.83 -1.95
C GLN A 33 2.63 16.33 -1.72
N ALA A 34 2.92 17.10 -2.78
CA ALA A 34 3.08 18.54 -2.70
C ALA A 34 1.79 19.24 -2.26
N SER A 35 0.65 18.85 -2.85
CA SER A 35 -0.67 19.37 -2.47
C SER A 35 -1.03 19.05 -1.04
N LEU A 36 -0.83 17.80 -0.62
CA LEU A 36 -1.11 17.36 0.74
C LEU A 36 -0.21 18.09 1.75
N ALA A 37 1.08 18.20 1.47
CA ALA A 37 2.03 18.93 2.31
C ALA A 37 1.69 20.42 2.40
N ALA A 38 1.31 21.05 1.28
CA ALA A 38 0.90 22.44 1.26
C ALA A 38 -0.34 22.69 2.13
N VAL A 39 -1.35 21.84 2.00
CA VAL A 39 -2.58 21.96 2.83
C VAL A 39 -2.25 21.77 4.32
N LEU A 40 -1.51 20.72 4.68
CA LEU A 40 -1.20 20.42 6.06
C LEU A 40 -0.28 21.48 6.68
N CYS A 41 0.76 21.92 5.98
CA CYS A 41 1.65 22.98 6.46
C CYS A 41 0.94 24.32 6.57
N GLY A 42 0.05 24.65 5.61
CA GLY A 42 -0.76 25.86 5.67
C GLY A 42 -1.71 25.91 6.86
N LEU A 43 -2.33 24.77 7.20
CA LEU A 43 -3.22 24.67 8.37
C LEU A 43 -2.48 24.82 9.70
N VAL A 44 -1.22 24.39 9.76
CA VAL A 44 -0.46 24.27 11.02
C VAL A 44 0.47 25.47 11.25
N ARG A 45 0.80 26.21 10.19
CA ARG A 45 1.81 27.29 10.21
C ARG A 45 1.61 28.34 11.31
N ASP A 46 0.34 28.72 11.57
CA ASP A 46 -0.01 29.78 12.52
C ASP A 46 -0.24 29.25 13.96
N HIS A 47 -0.21 27.91 14.13
CA HIS A 47 -0.50 27.23 15.38
C HIS A 47 0.73 26.65 16.07
N LEU A 48 1.83 26.46 15.34
CA LEU A 48 3.07 25.87 15.87
C LEU A 48 4.21 26.88 15.85
N GLY A 49 5.00 26.87 16.91
CA GLY A 49 6.27 27.59 16.94
C GLY A 49 7.28 27.04 15.92
N PRO A 50 8.32 27.80 15.55
CA PRO A 50 9.25 27.45 14.46
C PRO A 50 9.88 26.06 14.60
N GLN A 51 10.23 25.67 15.82
CA GLN A 51 10.86 24.36 16.08
C GLN A 51 9.86 23.19 15.93
N ALA A 52 8.66 23.32 16.49
CA ALA A 52 7.61 22.31 16.36
C ALA A 52 7.13 22.19 14.90
N TYR A 53 7.03 23.34 14.19
CA TYR A 53 6.75 23.35 12.77
C TYR A 53 7.83 22.59 11.97
N THR A 54 9.10 22.80 12.28
CA THR A 54 10.21 22.09 11.61
C THR A 54 10.11 20.57 11.80
N VAL A 55 9.85 20.10 13.01
CA VAL A 55 9.65 18.68 13.32
C VAL A 55 8.43 18.13 12.56
N PHE A 56 7.32 18.88 12.54
CA PHE A 56 6.14 18.51 11.77
C PHE A 56 6.44 18.42 10.27
N ALA A 57 7.08 19.45 9.71
CA ALA A 57 7.43 19.49 8.29
C ALA A 57 8.37 18.34 7.87
N LEU A 58 9.32 17.95 8.73
CA LEU A 58 10.19 16.79 8.53
C LEU A 58 9.46 15.45 8.72
N SER A 59 8.34 15.43 9.44
CA SER A 59 7.53 14.23 9.60
C SER A 59 6.74 13.86 8.34
N LEU A 60 6.42 14.84 7.50
CA LEU A 60 5.69 14.62 6.24
C LEU A 60 6.47 13.73 5.25
N PRO A 61 7.73 14.06 4.88
CA PRO A 61 8.50 13.18 4.00
C PRO A 61 8.80 11.83 4.64
N LEU A 62 8.96 11.75 5.98
CA LEU A 62 9.11 10.49 6.69
C LEU A 62 7.91 9.56 6.43
N GLY A 63 6.69 10.03 6.69
CA GLY A 63 5.47 9.26 6.52
C GLY A 63 5.18 8.94 5.06
N LEU A 64 5.14 9.95 4.20
CA LEU A 64 4.76 9.82 2.80
C LEU A 64 5.78 8.99 2.00
N THR A 65 7.09 9.19 2.25
CA THR A 65 8.13 8.42 1.56
C THR A 65 8.19 6.98 2.07
N ALA A 66 7.99 6.75 3.38
CA ALA A 66 7.91 5.39 3.90
C ALA A 66 6.73 4.62 3.29
N ILE A 67 5.58 5.26 3.14
CA ILE A 67 4.41 4.66 2.48
C ILE A 67 4.72 4.33 1.01
N ALA A 68 5.31 5.27 0.26
CA ALA A 68 5.69 5.06 -1.12
C ALA A 68 6.76 3.96 -1.28
N LEU A 69 7.79 3.95 -0.42
CA LEU A 69 8.83 2.93 -0.41
C LEU A 69 8.29 1.52 -0.14
N LEU A 70 7.35 1.42 0.78
CA LEU A 70 6.77 0.12 1.15
C LEU A 70 5.79 -0.40 0.10
N GLY A 71 5.10 0.51 -0.61
CA GLY A 71 4.12 0.15 -1.63
C GLY A 71 4.70 -0.05 -3.03
N GLU A 72 5.53 0.89 -3.50
CA GLU A 72 5.93 0.95 -4.90
C GLU A 72 7.41 0.65 -5.15
N LEU A 73 8.29 0.96 -4.19
CA LEU A 73 9.72 0.77 -4.36
C LEU A 73 10.22 -0.63 -3.95
N GLY A 74 9.38 -1.45 -3.35
CA GLY A 74 9.69 -2.85 -3.08
C GLY A 74 10.17 -3.60 -4.33
N PRO A 75 9.52 -3.47 -5.47
CA PRO A 75 9.98 -4.02 -6.76
C PRO A 75 11.28 -3.39 -7.27
N LEU A 76 11.47 -2.06 -7.12
CA LEU A 76 12.65 -1.32 -7.59
C LEU A 76 13.95 -1.72 -6.87
N LEU A 77 13.84 -2.13 -5.62
CA LEU A 77 14.98 -2.57 -4.82
C LEU A 77 15.36 -4.04 -5.09
N ARG A 78 14.53 -4.76 -5.84
CA ARG A 78 14.81 -6.15 -6.25
C ARG A 78 15.61 -6.18 -7.54
N ALA A 79 16.24 -7.30 -7.77
CA ALA A 79 16.88 -7.54 -9.05
C ALA A 79 15.79 -7.60 -10.13
N ASP A 80 15.81 -6.60 -11.00
CA ASP A 80 15.02 -6.50 -12.22
C ASP A 80 15.21 -7.76 -13.07
N PRO A 81 14.15 -8.31 -13.71
CA PRO A 81 14.30 -9.30 -14.78
C PRO A 81 15.26 -8.83 -15.88
N ALA A 82 15.31 -7.53 -16.16
CA ALA A 82 16.33 -6.91 -16.99
C ALA A 82 17.76 -7.06 -16.41
N ALA A 83 17.92 -7.39 -15.13
CA ALA A 83 19.24 -7.62 -14.56
C ALA A 83 19.97 -8.81 -15.18
N GLU A 84 19.27 -9.81 -15.71
CA GLU A 84 19.87 -10.89 -16.49
C GLU A 84 20.44 -10.38 -17.80
N TRP A 85 19.75 -9.49 -18.50
CA TRP A 85 20.24 -8.82 -19.71
C TRP A 85 21.39 -7.86 -19.40
N VAL A 86 21.27 -7.09 -18.30
CA VAL A 86 22.33 -6.19 -17.84
C VAL A 86 23.56 -6.97 -17.36
N ALA A 87 23.37 -8.15 -16.75
CA ALA A 87 24.47 -9.03 -16.37
C ALA A 87 25.23 -9.60 -17.59
N ALA A 88 24.58 -9.69 -18.75
CA ALA A 88 25.21 -10.05 -20.01
C ALA A 88 26.01 -8.89 -20.65
N LEU A 89 25.81 -7.65 -20.20
CA LEU A 89 26.56 -6.51 -20.67
C LEU A 89 27.93 -6.39 -19.98
N PRO A 90 28.96 -5.84 -20.62
CA PRO A 90 30.27 -5.65 -20.02
C PRO A 90 30.27 -4.45 -19.03
N VAL A 91 29.42 -4.52 -18.03
CA VAL A 91 29.26 -3.52 -16.95
C VAL A 91 29.88 -4.07 -15.67
N ARG A 92 30.73 -3.29 -15.03
CA ARG A 92 31.33 -3.70 -13.74
C ARG A 92 30.27 -3.70 -12.63
N PRO A 93 30.32 -4.65 -11.68
CA PRO A 93 29.36 -4.68 -10.57
C PRO A 93 29.25 -3.36 -9.78
N GLY A 94 30.38 -2.63 -9.65
CA GLY A 94 30.41 -1.30 -9.03
C GLY A 94 29.67 -0.21 -9.81
N GLU A 95 29.70 -0.28 -11.15
CA GLU A 95 28.99 0.68 -12.01
C GLU A 95 27.47 0.45 -11.91
N LEU A 96 27.04 -0.81 -11.91
CA LEU A 96 25.63 -1.15 -11.73
C LEU A 96 25.11 -0.72 -10.36
N ARG A 97 25.91 -0.94 -9.31
CA ARG A 97 25.60 -0.50 -7.98
C ARG A 97 25.44 1.02 -7.89
N ALA A 98 26.41 1.76 -8.43
CA ALA A 98 26.37 3.23 -8.45
C ALA A 98 25.16 3.75 -9.23
N ALA A 99 24.78 3.11 -10.34
CA ALA A 99 23.59 3.46 -11.10
C ALA A 99 22.31 3.25 -10.28
N ARG A 100 22.17 2.12 -9.56
CA ARG A 100 21.01 1.86 -8.69
C ARG A 100 20.91 2.85 -7.54
N ILE A 101 22.04 3.19 -6.89
CA ILE A 101 22.09 4.21 -5.84
C ILE A 101 21.63 5.55 -6.37
N LEU A 102 22.08 5.92 -7.57
CA LEU A 102 21.70 7.17 -8.21
C LEU A 102 20.20 7.21 -8.52
N VAL A 103 19.65 6.13 -9.09
CA VAL A 103 18.20 5.98 -9.36
C VAL A 103 17.42 6.15 -8.07
N MET A 104 17.79 5.40 -7.04
CA MET A 104 17.12 5.46 -5.74
C MET A 104 17.21 6.86 -5.12
N GLY A 105 18.37 7.51 -5.18
CA GLY A 105 18.57 8.87 -4.70
C GLY A 105 17.69 9.90 -5.42
N VAL A 106 17.57 9.79 -6.74
CA VAL A 106 16.70 10.66 -7.55
C VAL A 106 15.23 10.45 -7.20
N LEU A 107 14.80 9.19 -7.04
CA LEU A 107 13.43 8.84 -6.70
C LEU A 107 13.04 9.34 -5.32
N LEU A 108 13.83 8.99 -4.31
CA LEU A 108 13.61 9.42 -2.94
C LEU A 108 13.70 10.94 -2.78
N GLY A 109 14.69 11.54 -3.44
CA GLY A 109 14.88 12.99 -3.46
C GLY A 109 13.69 13.71 -4.11
N GLY A 110 13.18 13.19 -5.22
CA GLY A 110 12.01 13.74 -5.91
C GLY A 110 10.75 13.69 -5.06
N LEU A 111 10.48 12.54 -4.42
CA LEU A 111 9.35 12.39 -3.51
C LEU A 111 9.49 13.29 -2.28
N ALA A 112 10.66 13.33 -1.67
CA ALA A 112 10.92 14.19 -0.51
C ALA A 112 10.77 15.68 -0.85
N LEU A 113 11.31 16.13 -1.98
CA LEU A 113 11.16 17.51 -2.44
C LEU A 113 9.71 17.88 -2.68
N GLY A 114 8.88 16.92 -3.16
CA GLY A 114 7.45 17.12 -3.29
C GLY A 114 6.79 17.61 -2.01
N SER A 115 7.18 17.08 -0.85
CA SER A 115 6.64 17.52 0.45
C SER A 115 7.44 18.65 1.11
N LEU A 116 8.76 18.67 0.97
CA LEU A 116 9.64 19.64 1.65
C LEU A 116 9.60 21.04 1.04
N VAL A 117 9.45 21.15 -0.29
CA VAL A 117 9.39 22.46 -0.95
C VAL A 117 8.17 23.26 -0.51
N PRO A 118 6.94 22.72 -0.55
CA PRO A 118 5.78 23.43 0.00
C PRO A 118 5.92 23.73 1.50
N ALA A 119 6.48 22.80 2.28
CA ALA A 119 6.71 23.02 3.69
C ALA A 119 7.69 24.19 3.96
N ALA A 120 8.77 24.30 3.19
CA ALA A 120 9.72 25.40 3.31
C ALA A 120 9.15 26.74 2.86
N LEU A 121 8.32 26.76 1.79
CA LEU A 121 7.68 27.95 1.29
C LEU A 121 6.60 28.50 2.26
N LEU A 122 5.86 27.59 2.91
CA LEU A 122 4.82 27.93 3.88
C LEU A 122 5.34 28.03 5.33
N ALA A 123 6.66 27.96 5.51
CA ALA A 123 7.26 28.09 6.86
C ALA A 123 6.89 29.43 7.52
N PRO A 124 6.73 29.47 8.86
CA PRO A 124 6.45 30.69 9.60
C PRO A 124 7.40 31.83 9.23
N ASP A 125 6.90 33.06 9.27
CA ASP A 125 7.68 34.25 8.85
C ASP A 125 8.91 34.52 9.72
N GLN A 126 8.92 33.95 10.93
CA GLN A 126 10.03 34.01 11.87
C GLN A 126 11.27 33.18 11.41
N MET A 127 11.08 32.23 10.48
CA MET A 127 12.16 31.41 9.95
C MET A 127 12.94 32.15 8.85
N ALA A 128 14.25 32.30 9.04
CA ALA A 128 15.12 32.88 8.03
C ALA A 128 15.21 31.99 6.78
N VAL A 129 15.61 32.55 5.64
CA VAL A 129 15.76 31.81 4.37
C VAL A 129 16.76 30.65 4.54
N ILE A 130 17.82 30.86 5.32
CA ILE A 130 18.81 29.80 5.60
C ILE A 130 18.19 28.63 6.35
N ASP A 131 17.28 28.87 7.30
CA ASP A 131 16.60 27.83 8.06
C ASP A 131 15.67 27.00 7.17
N ARG A 132 15.00 27.66 6.21
CA ARG A 132 14.18 26.98 5.20
C ARG A 132 15.02 26.09 4.30
N MET A 133 16.22 26.52 3.91
CA MET A 133 17.15 25.70 3.13
C MET A 133 17.66 24.51 3.95
N LEU A 134 18.00 24.73 5.24
CA LEU A 134 18.43 23.67 6.14
C LEU A 134 17.30 22.65 6.41
N LEU A 135 16.05 23.10 6.48
CA LEU A 135 14.88 22.20 6.57
C LEU A 135 14.80 21.27 5.35
N VAL A 136 14.96 21.81 4.14
CA VAL A 136 14.96 20.97 2.92
C VAL A 136 16.16 20.02 2.92
N ALA A 137 17.35 20.49 3.25
CA ALA A 137 18.56 19.66 3.29
C ALA A 137 18.46 18.56 4.36
N GLY A 138 18.00 18.89 5.56
CA GLY A 138 17.76 17.93 6.64
C GLY A 138 16.73 16.88 6.27
N GLY A 139 15.62 17.29 5.62
CA GLY A 139 14.59 16.37 5.17
C GLY A 139 15.06 15.43 4.05
N LEU A 140 15.88 15.90 3.11
CA LEU A 140 16.51 15.04 2.12
C LEU A 140 17.44 14.01 2.78
N MET A 141 18.27 14.42 3.70
CA MET A 141 19.16 13.50 4.44
C MET A 141 18.38 12.49 5.24
N GLN A 142 17.33 12.92 5.93
CA GLN A 142 16.41 12.02 6.64
C GLN A 142 15.77 10.99 5.72
N THR A 143 15.32 11.41 4.54
CA THR A 143 14.69 10.51 3.58
C THR A 143 15.67 9.47 3.06
N LEU A 144 16.90 9.87 2.76
CA LEU A 144 17.97 8.93 2.38
C LEU A 144 18.31 7.96 3.52
N PHE A 145 18.31 8.41 4.77
CA PHE A 145 18.51 7.56 5.93
C PHE A 145 17.40 6.49 6.06
N ILE A 146 16.15 6.87 5.90
CA ILE A 146 15.02 5.93 5.90
C ILE A 146 15.16 4.91 4.77
N GLY A 147 15.51 5.36 3.56
CA GLY A 147 15.81 4.47 2.44
C GLY A 147 16.93 3.48 2.76
N ALA A 148 18.00 3.94 3.42
CA ALA A 148 19.11 3.09 3.85
C ALA A 148 18.67 2.05 4.90
N LEU A 149 17.85 2.43 5.88
CA LEU A 149 17.29 1.50 6.87
C LEU A 149 16.43 0.42 6.22
N LEU A 150 15.58 0.80 5.29
CA LEU A 150 14.74 -0.15 4.55
C LEU A 150 15.56 -1.12 3.71
N LEU A 151 16.66 -0.66 3.08
CA LEU A 151 17.60 -1.55 2.41
C LEU A 151 18.22 -2.57 3.35
N TRP A 152 18.60 -2.18 4.56
CA TRP A 152 19.13 -3.10 5.57
C TRP A 152 18.09 -4.13 6.00
N VAL A 153 16.85 -3.69 6.24
CA VAL A 153 15.74 -4.60 6.59
C VAL A 153 15.52 -5.60 5.46
N GLN A 154 15.47 -5.14 4.23
CA GLN A 154 15.30 -6.02 3.06
C GLN A 154 16.48 -6.97 2.88
N ALA A 155 17.73 -6.48 2.97
CA ALA A 155 18.93 -7.32 2.84
C ALA A 155 19.02 -8.37 3.96
N GLY A 156 18.63 -8.01 5.18
CA GLY A 156 18.62 -8.92 6.33
C GLY A 156 17.56 -10.01 6.27
N LEU A 157 16.42 -9.72 5.65
CA LEU A 157 15.29 -10.62 5.51
C LEU A 157 15.29 -11.38 4.17
N ALA A 158 16.04 -10.90 3.17
CA ALA A 158 16.14 -11.53 1.87
C ALA A 158 16.62 -12.99 1.98
N GLY A 159 15.85 -13.90 1.40
CA GLY A 159 16.17 -15.32 1.36
C GLY A 159 15.87 -16.12 2.63
N ARG A 160 15.46 -15.49 3.74
CA ARG A 160 15.13 -16.20 4.99
C ARG A 160 13.65 -16.53 5.13
N ALA A 161 12.77 -15.58 4.81
CA ALA A 161 11.34 -15.82 4.83
C ALA A 161 10.62 -14.68 4.09
N GLU A 162 10.19 -14.87 2.85
CA GLU A 162 9.44 -13.87 2.09
C GLU A 162 8.16 -13.42 2.80
N GLY A 163 7.47 -14.35 3.47
CA GLY A 163 6.31 -14.03 4.28
C GLY A 163 6.62 -13.13 5.48
N LEU A 164 7.80 -13.24 6.09
CA LEU A 164 8.23 -12.36 7.17
C LEU A 164 8.55 -10.97 6.65
N LEU A 165 9.19 -10.85 5.50
CA LEU A 165 9.45 -9.55 4.86
C LEU A 165 8.14 -8.81 4.60
N THR A 166 7.16 -9.49 4.01
CA THR A 166 5.84 -8.90 3.76
C THR A 166 5.12 -8.52 5.05
N ALA A 167 5.21 -9.35 6.09
CA ALA A 167 4.62 -9.04 7.40
C ALA A 167 5.28 -7.81 8.03
N VAL A 168 6.61 -7.70 7.98
CA VAL A 168 7.36 -6.53 8.49
C VAL A 168 7.02 -5.28 7.67
N GLN A 169 6.96 -5.36 6.35
CA GLN A 169 6.55 -4.25 5.49
C GLN A 169 5.13 -3.78 5.81
N THR A 170 4.19 -4.72 5.96
CA THR A 170 2.81 -4.41 6.32
C THR A 170 2.72 -3.77 7.71
N ALA A 171 3.41 -4.32 8.70
CA ALA A 171 3.44 -3.78 10.06
C ALA A 171 4.04 -2.36 10.09
N LEU A 172 5.13 -2.13 9.35
CA LEU A 172 5.75 -0.82 9.25
C LEU A 172 4.84 0.19 8.54
N PHE A 173 4.18 -0.22 7.45
CA PHE A 173 3.20 0.61 6.77
C PHE A 173 2.06 1.03 7.72
N CYS A 174 1.49 0.08 8.46
CA CYS A 174 0.47 0.35 9.45
C CYS A 174 0.97 1.28 10.56
N ALA A 175 2.18 1.03 11.08
CA ALA A 175 2.77 1.87 12.12
C ALA A 175 2.97 3.31 11.64
N VAL A 176 3.41 3.51 10.40
CA VAL A 176 3.55 4.84 9.80
C VAL A 176 2.20 5.51 9.63
N MET A 177 1.20 4.81 9.07
CA MET A 177 -0.15 5.35 8.87
C MET A 177 -0.80 5.77 10.19
N VAL A 178 -0.71 4.91 11.18
CA VAL A 178 -1.27 5.18 12.50
C VAL A 178 -0.49 6.27 13.22
N GLY A 179 0.84 6.20 13.20
CA GLY A 179 1.69 7.24 13.80
C GLY A 179 1.45 8.61 13.19
N PHE A 180 1.24 8.66 11.87
CA PHE A 180 0.92 9.90 11.17
C PHE A 180 -0.44 10.46 11.58
N THR A 181 -1.48 9.63 11.60
CA THR A 181 -2.83 10.08 11.99
C THR A 181 -2.95 10.42 13.46
N ALA A 182 -2.32 9.63 14.35
CA ALA A 182 -2.26 9.95 15.77
C ALA A 182 -1.47 11.24 16.03
N GLY A 183 -0.39 11.47 15.27
CA GLY A 183 0.39 12.70 15.31
C GLY A 183 -0.43 13.93 14.91
N LEU A 184 -1.22 13.81 13.84
CA LEU A 184 -2.15 14.88 13.42
C LEU A 184 -3.20 15.20 14.50
N GLY A 185 -3.71 14.18 15.19
CA GLY A 185 -4.67 14.37 16.30
C GLY A 185 -4.08 15.03 17.55
N ARG A 186 -2.75 14.99 17.71
CA ARG A 186 -2.01 15.52 18.87
C ARG A 186 -1.08 16.69 18.53
N LEU A 187 -1.42 17.47 17.52
CA LEU A 187 -0.60 18.63 17.11
C LEU A 187 -0.43 19.65 18.23
N ALA A 188 -1.43 19.83 19.08
CA ALA A 188 -1.34 20.73 20.24
C ALA A 188 -0.26 20.28 21.25
N ASP A 189 -0.07 18.97 21.41
CA ASP A 189 0.91 18.39 22.34
C ASP A 189 2.33 18.36 21.73
N LEU A 190 2.45 18.58 20.42
CA LEU A 190 3.74 18.50 19.71
C LEU A 190 4.74 19.53 20.21
N GLU A 191 4.29 20.75 20.49
CA GLU A 191 5.15 21.83 20.97
C GLU A 191 5.72 21.49 22.35
N GLU A 192 4.90 20.94 23.25
CA GLU A 192 5.33 20.48 24.57
C GLU A 192 6.26 19.26 24.46
N ALA A 193 5.95 18.29 23.60
CA ALA A 193 6.78 17.11 23.39
C ALA A 193 8.15 17.44 22.79
N VAL A 194 8.23 18.44 21.90
CA VAL A 194 9.49 18.91 21.31
C VAL A 194 10.30 19.72 22.35
N SER A 195 9.66 20.63 23.08
CA SER A 195 10.32 21.46 24.08
C SER A 195 10.82 20.65 25.27
N SER A 196 10.06 19.67 25.76
CA SER A 196 10.48 18.75 26.82
C SER A 196 11.60 17.80 26.41
N GLY A 197 11.79 17.60 25.10
CA GLY A 197 12.75 16.65 24.54
C GLY A 197 12.36 15.19 24.67
N ALA A 198 11.12 14.89 24.97
CA ALA A 198 10.60 13.52 25.07
C ALA A 198 10.81 12.70 23.77
N LEU A 199 10.76 13.36 22.62
CA LEU A 199 10.94 12.74 21.31
C LEU A 199 12.40 12.66 20.85
N ALA A 200 13.34 13.31 21.53
CA ALA A 200 14.71 13.52 21.06
C ALA A 200 15.47 12.21 20.77
N ASN A 201 15.19 11.14 21.50
CA ASN A 201 15.93 9.88 21.37
C ASN A 201 15.35 8.92 20.32
N TYR A 202 14.08 9.06 19.97
CA TYR A 202 13.36 8.03 19.20
C TYR A 202 12.83 8.52 17.85
N TYR A 203 12.77 9.84 17.64
CA TYR A 203 12.08 10.40 16.50
C TYR A 203 13.03 11.09 15.53
N PRO A 204 13.33 10.50 14.35
CA PRO A 204 14.29 11.05 13.40
C PRO A 204 14.05 12.50 12.98
N PRO A 205 12.81 13.00 12.79
CA PRO A 205 12.59 14.41 12.50
C PRO A 205 13.19 15.36 13.54
N VAL A 206 13.22 14.96 14.81
CA VAL A 206 13.85 15.77 15.87
C VAL A 206 15.39 15.80 15.74
N TRP A 207 16.00 14.72 15.27
CA TRP A 207 17.46 14.69 15.04
C TRP A 207 17.86 15.64 13.91
N PHE A 208 17.13 15.58 12.79
CA PHE A 208 17.41 16.41 11.62
C PHE A 208 16.94 17.86 11.78
N SER A 209 16.07 18.17 12.73
CA SER A 209 15.70 19.53 13.12
C SER A 209 16.70 20.17 14.10
N ALA A 210 17.59 19.39 14.73
CA ALA A 210 18.52 19.89 15.74
C ALA A 210 19.41 21.05 15.26
N PRO A 211 19.90 21.11 14.01
CA PRO A 211 20.65 22.27 13.51
C PRO A 211 19.85 23.57 13.42
N LEU A 212 18.52 23.48 13.46
CA LEU A 212 17.59 24.62 13.34
C LEU A 212 17.08 25.09 14.71
N ALA A 213 17.41 24.38 15.77
CA ALA A 213 17.01 24.75 17.12
C ALA A 213 17.86 25.95 17.62
N PRO A 214 17.25 26.92 18.33
CA PRO A 214 17.99 28.04 18.92
C PRO A 214 19.12 27.56 19.87
N ASP A 215 18.82 26.51 20.63
CA ASP A 215 19.79 25.82 21.52
C ASP A 215 19.91 24.35 21.06
N PRO A 216 20.80 24.04 20.12
CA PRO A 216 20.91 22.70 19.58
C PRO A 216 21.38 21.72 20.63
N ARG A 217 20.54 20.73 20.95
CA ARG A 217 20.95 19.66 21.87
C ARG A 217 22.02 18.80 21.19
N ALA A 218 23.18 18.70 21.82
CA ALA A 218 24.33 17.94 21.33
C ALA A 218 23.93 16.49 20.93
N ALA A 219 23.04 15.86 21.70
CA ALA A 219 22.54 14.52 21.42
C ALA A 219 21.81 14.42 20.04
N GLY A 220 20.96 15.39 19.70
CA GLY A 220 20.28 15.42 18.40
C GLY A 220 21.25 15.56 17.22
N LEU A 221 22.25 16.43 17.36
CA LEU A 221 23.30 16.59 16.33
C LEU A 221 24.12 15.31 16.15
N TRP A 222 24.51 14.63 17.24
CA TRP A 222 25.24 13.36 17.17
C TRP A 222 24.39 12.27 16.51
N LEU A 223 23.10 12.20 16.80
CA LEU A 223 22.18 11.23 16.17
C LEU A 223 22.00 11.53 14.68
N ALA A 224 21.88 12.81 14.30
CA ALA A 224 21.81 13.19 12.87
C ALA A 224 23.11 12.82 12.14
N LEU A 225 24.28 13.11 12.71
CA LEU A 225 25.57 12.73 12.14
C LEU A 225 25.72 11.21 12.03
N ALA A 226 25.32 10.47 13.07
CA ALA A 226 25.33 9.01 13.04
C ALA A 226 24.38 8.46 11.93
N ALA A 227 23.19 9.04 11.78
CA ALA A 227 22.26 8.67 10.71
C ALA A 227 22.84 8.92 9.32
N VAL A 228 23.51 10.06 9.10
CA VAL A 228 24.22 10.36 7.85
C VAL A 228 25.36 9.36 7.62
N ALA A 229 26.16 9.04 8.63
CA ALA A 229 27.24 8.06 8.53
C ALA A 229 26.68 6.66 8.18
N VAL A 230 25.61 6.22 8.83
CA VAL A 230 24.92 4.94 8.52
C VAL A 230 24.42 4.95 7.08
N THR A 231 23.88 6.06 6.61
CA THR A 231 23.40 6.19 5.22
C THR A 231 24.54 6.02 4.23
N LEU A 232 25.65 6.72 4.44
CA LEU A 232 26.83 6.64 3.57
C LEU A 232 27.43 5.21 3.56
N VAL A 233 27.57 4.59 4.75
CA VAL A 233 28.06 3.22 4.86
C VAL A 233 27.12 2.23 4.17
N THR A 234 25.81 2.39 4.34
CA THR A 234 24.80 1.53 3.70
C THR A 234 24.90 1.60 2.19
N PHE A 235 24.85 2.80 1.63
CA PHE A 235 24.98 2.97 0.17
C PHE A 235 26.36 2.56 -0.35
N GLY A 236 27.41 2.68 0.46
CA GLY A 236 28.74 2.19 0.14
C GLY A 236 28.88 0.66 0.15
N LEU A 237 28.30 -0.03 1.13
CA LEU A 237 28.62 -1.43 1.45
C LEU A 237 27.46 -2.41 1.36
N ALA A 238 26.18 -1.97 1.54
CA ALA A 238 25.07 -2.92 1.59
C ALA A 238 24.93 -3.73 0.29
N PRO A 239 24.80 -5.04 0.37
CA PRO A 239 24.47 -5.84 -0.80
C PRO A 239 23.04 -5.56 -1.24
N PHE A 240 22.82 -5.33 -2.53
CA PHE A 240 21.48 -5.37 -3.06
C PHE A 240 20.98 -6.82 -3.00
N PRO A 241 19.78 -7.06 -2.44
CA PRO A 241 19.28 -8.42 -2.34
C PRO A 241 19.15 -9.03 -3.74
N PRO A 242 19.56 -10.29 -3.92
CA PRO A 242 19.33 -11.01 -5.18
C PRO A 242 17.83 -11.15 -5.43
N ALA A 243 17.44 -11.30 -6.70
CA ALA A 243 16.06 -11.58 -7.06
C ALA A 243 15.57 -12.79 -6.24
N PRO A 244 14.39 -12.69 -5.62
CA PRO A 244 13.83 -13.79 -4.88
C PRO A 244 13.61 -14.96 -5.84
N ARG A 245 14.29 -16.08 -5.61
CA ARG A 245 13.96 -17.32 -6.28
C ARG A 245 12.64 -17.80 -5.69
N ALA A 246 11.62 -17.90 -6.52
CA ALA A 246 10.31 -18.41 -6.12
C ALA A 246 10.47 -19.82 -5.51
N ARG A 247 10.54 -19.91 -4.20
CA ARG A 247 10.39 -21.18 -3.50
C ARG A 247 8.95 -21.26 -3.04
N PRO A 248 8.23 -22.33 -3.34
CA PRO A 248 6.89 -22.55 -2.83
C PRO A 248 6.98 -22.78 -1.31
N THR A 249 6.94 -21.69 -0.54
CA THR A 249 6.83 -21.76 0.91
C THR A 249 5.37 -22.00 1.27
N ARG A 250 5.11 -23.10 1.98
CA ARG A 250 3.78 -23.34 2.56
C ARG A 250 3.48 -22.19 3.52
N SER A 251 2.57 -21.31 3.12
CA SER A 251 2.15 -20.20 3.96
C SER A 251 1.46 -20.74 5.22
N PRO A 252 1.90 -20.39 6.44
CA PRO A 252 1.26 -20.83 7.69
C PRO A 252 -0.21 -20.36 7.74
N LEU A 253 -0.53 -19.23 7.14
CA LEU A 253 -1.90 -18.77 6.95
C LEU A 253 -2.75 -19.74 6.12
N GLY A 254 -2.15 -20.47 5.19
CA GLY A 254 -2.85 -21.49 4.40
C GLY A 254 -3.37 -22.64 5.28
N VAL A 255 -2.62 -23.02 6.30
CA VAL A 255 -3.03 -24.07 7.25
C VAL A 255 -4.15 -23.56 8.17
N LEU A 256 -4.01 -22.32 8.66
CA LEU A 256 -5.02 -21.69 9.52
C LEU A 256 -6.36 -21.50 8.81
N LEU A 257 -6.33 -21.15 7.53
CA LEU A 257 -7.53 -20.90 6.71
C LEU A 257 -8.09 -22.16 6.05
N TRP A 258 -7.48 -23.33 6.28
CA TRP A 258 -7.93 -24.59 5.71
C TRP A 258 -9.41 -24.93 6.03
N PRO A 259 -9.92 -24.73 7.27
CA PRO A 259 -11.34 -24.99 7.56
C PRO A 259 -12.29 -24.12 6.75
N LEU A 260 -11.97 -22.82 6.60
CA LEU A 260 -12.76 -21.89 5.81
C LEU A 260 -12.76 -22.26 4.33
N HIS A 261 -11.59 -22.66 3.79
CA HIS A 261 -11.46 -23.18 2.44
C HIS A 261 -12.34 -24.41 2.20
N GLN A 262 -12.30 -25.41 3.11
CA GLN A 262 -13.11 -26.62 3.02
C GLN A 262 -14.62 -26.31 3.06
N LEU A 263 -15.03 -25.43 3.96
CA LEU A 263 -16.43 -25.01 4.08
C LEU A 263 -16.89 -24.33 2.79
N ALA A 264 -16.12 -23.38 2.27
CA ALA A 264 -16.44 -22.65 1.05
C ALA A 264 -16.48 -23.58 -0.17
N SER A 265 -15.48 -24.45 -0.34
CA SER A 265 -15.40 -25.38 -1.46
C SER A 265 -16.54 -26.38 -1.48
N ARG A 266 -17.09 -26.75 -0.31
CA ARG A 266 -18.18 -27.72 -0.18
C ARG A 266 -19.57 -27.09 -0.35
N PHE A 267 -19.78 -25.89 0.22
CA PHE A 267 -21.13 -25.31 0.32
C PHE A 267 -21.38 -24.11 -0.62
N TRP A 268 -20.34 -23.39 -1.02
CA TRP A 268 -20.51 -22.14 -1.76
C TRP A 268 -19.99 -22.19 -3.20
N VAL A 269 -18.85 -22.87 -3.44
CA VAL A 269 -18.23 -22.98 -4.75
C VAL A 269 -18.91 -24.04 -5.59
N ARG A 270 -19.31 -23.72 -6.82
CA ARG A 270 -19.88 -24.68 -7.77
C ARG A 270 -18.78 -25.52 -8.39
N SER A 271 -19.14 -26.71 -8.90
CA SER A 271 -18.17 -27.61 -9.55
C SER A 271 -17.47 -26.97 -10.75
N LYS A 272 -18.17 -26.16 -11.54
CA LYS A 272 -17.61 -25.42 -12.69
C LYS A 272 -16.62 -24.31 -12.29
N GLU A 273 -16.82 -23.68 -11.14
CA GLU A 273 -16.00 -22.58 -10.60
C GLU A 273 -14.77 -23.08 -9.84
N ARG A 274 -14.76 -24.39 -9.49
CA ARG A 274 -13.79 -24.97 -8.54
C ARG A 274 -12.36 -24.87 -9.04
N ALA A 275 -12.12 -25.05 -10.32
CA ALA A 275 -10.77 -24.99 -10.89
C ALA A 275 -10.19 -23.57 -10.74
N SER A 276 -10.95 -22.55 -11.11
CA SER A 276 -10.53 -21.15 -10.95
C SER A 276 -10.40 -20.75 -9.47
N PHE A 277 -11.33 -21.20 -8.62
CA PHE A 277 -11.26 -20.96 -7.19
C PHE A 277 -9.96 -21.50 -6.59
N GLU A 278 -9.62 -22.76 -6.84
CA GLU A 278 -8.40 -23.38 -6.32
C GLU A 278 -7.13 -22.71 -6.87
N PHE A 279 -7.14 -22.38 -8.18
CA PHE A 279 -6.02 -21.71 -8.81
C PHE A 279 -5.75 -20.34 -8.17
N VAL A 280 -6.75 -19.47 -8.14
CA VAL A 280 -6.58 -18.11 -7.60
C VAL A 280 -6.33 -18.14 -6.08
N TYR A 281 -7.00 -19.03 -5.33
CA TYR A 281 -6.79 -19.19 -3.89
C TYR A 281 -5.35 -19.53 -3.55
N ARG A 282 -4.67 -20.33 -4.38
CA ARG A 282 -3.28 -20.76 -4.15
C ARG A 282 -2.26 -19.80 -4.78
N ALA A 283 -2.51 -19.31 -5.98
CA ALA A 283 -1.56 -18.51 -6.73
C ALA A 283 -1.51 -17.06 -6.25
N LEU A 284 -2.66 -16.42 -6.00
CA LEU A 284 -2.73 -15.00 -5.67
C LEU A 284 -1.88 -14.59 -4.44
N PRO A 285 -1.83 -15.38 -3.33
CA PRO A 285 -0.97 -15.05 -2.19
C PRO A 285 0.52 -15.29 -2.46
N SER A 286 0.88 -15.98 -3.53
CA SER A 286 2.28 -16.17 -3.93
C SER A 286 2.77 -15.09 -4.89
N GLU A 287 1.84 -14.33 -5.49
CA GLU A 287 2.17 -13.20 -6.35
C GLU A 287 2.64 -12.02 -5.50
N HIS A 288 3.93 -11.74 -5.62
CA HIS A 288 4.58 -10.75 -4.78
C HIS A 288 3.99 -9.35 -4.96
N ASP A 289 3.78 -8.93 -6.22
CA ASP A 289 3.25 -7.60 -6.55
C ASP A 289 1.83 -7.39 -6.02
N PHE A 290 1.02 -8.45 -6.04
CA PHE A 290 -0.30 -8.41 -5.41
C PHE A 290 -0.20 -8.27 -3.89
N VAL A 291 0.63 -9.11 -3.25
CA VAL A 291 0.74 -9.18 -1.79
C VAL A 291 1.28 -7.87 -1.20
N THR A 292 2.33 -7.30 -1.80
CA THR A 292 2.95 -6.05 -1.31
C THR A 292 2.03 -4.84 -1.40
N ARG A 293 1.08 -4.84 -2.34
CA ARG A 293 0.14 -3.73 -2.53
C ARG A 293 -1.20 -3.95 -1.82
N ALA A 294 -1.68 -5.19 -1.78
CA ALA A 294 -2.98 -5.52 -1.19
C ALA A 294 -2.94 -5.66 0.34
N TYR A 295 -1.93 -6.31 0.91
CA TYR A 295 -1.89 -6.59 2.35
C TYR A 295 -1.77 -5.33 3.21
N PRO A 296 -0.94 -4.33 2.88
CA PRO A 296 -0.93 -3.08 3.62
C PRO A 296 -2.30 -2.39 3.66
N LEU A 297 -3.02 -2.34 2.53
CA LEU A 297 -4.35 -1.74 2.46
C LEU A 297 -5.37 -2.47 3.35
N LEU A 298 -5.30 -3.81 3.38
CA LEU A 298 -6.18 -4.61 4.23
C LEU A 298 -5.84 -4.49 5.72
N ALA A 299 -4.58 -4.20 6.05
CA ALA A 299 -4.13 -4.05 7.43
C ALA A 299 -4.46 -2.68 8.03
N VAL A 300 -4.65 -1.64 7.20
CA VAL A 300 -4.97 -0.27 7.67
C VAL A 300 -6.19 -0.23 8.61
N PRO A 301 -7.35 -0.80 8.28
CA PRO A 301 -8.50 -0.79 9.19
C PRO A 301 -8.22 -1.48 10.54
N LEU A 302 -7.44 -2.58 10.51
CA LEU A 302 -7.03 -3.27 11.74
C LEU A 302 -6.13 -2.38 12.61
N ALA A 303 -5.20 -1.68 11.98
CA ALA A 303 -4.29 -0.78 12.67
C ALA A 303 -5.04 0.40 13.33
N PHE A 304 -5.98 1.00 12.61
CA PHE A 304 -6.81 2.08 13.18
C PHE A 304 -7.68 1.60 14.33
N LEU A 305 -8.25 0.39 14.23
CA LEU A 305 -9.00 -0.21 15.34
C LEU A 305 -8.13 -0.46 16.57
N LEU A 306 -6.88 -0.91 16.39
CA LEU A 306 -5.97 -1.19 17.51
C LEU A 306 -5.60 0.07 18.32
N LEU A 307 -5.70 1.26 17.73
CA LEU A 307 -5.11 2.48 18.28
C LEU A 307 -6.11 3.59 18.60
N GLY A 308 -7.38 3.47 18.24
CA GLY A 308 -8.14 4.69 18.10
C GLY A 308 -9.51 4.83 18.71
N ALA A 309 -10.14 3.82 19.27
CA ALA A 309 -11.50 4.00 19.74
C ALA A 309 -11.73 3.22 21.03
N ASP A 310 -11.92 3.95 22.13
CA ASP A 310 -12.34 3.35 23.41
C ASP A 310 -13.81 2.89 23.39
N GLY A 311 -14.55 3.16 22.31
CA GLY A 311 -15.94 2.71 22.10
C GLY A 311 -16.96 3.22 23.10
N SER A 312 -16.55 4.12 24.00
CA SER A 312 -17.38 4.61 25.10
C SER A 312 -18.44 5.63 24.64
N ASP A 313 -18.14 6.40 23.61
CA ASP A 313 -19.03 7.44 23.08
C ASP A 313 -19.76 7.03 21.80
N THR A 314 -20.94 7.57 21.56
CA THR A 314 -21.71 7.37 20.32
C THR A 314 -20.95 7.81 19.07
N ARG A 315 -20.07 8.81 19.19
CA ARG A 315 -19.17 9.27 18.12
C ARG A 315 -18.16 8.20 17.75
N ASP A 316 -17.59 7.54 18.74
CA ASP A 316 -16.61 6.46 18.55
C ASP A 316 -17.25 5.22 17.95
N GLN A 317 -18.49 4.91 18.32
CA GLN A 317 -19.26 3.82 17.68
C GLN A 317 -19.52 4.09 16.19
N GLY A 318 -19.76 5.33 15.79
CA GLY A 318 -19.88 5.73 14.40
C GLY A 318 -18.56 5.53 13.63
N LEU A 319 -17.44 5.90 14.24
CA LEU A 319 -16.11 5.67 13.66
C LEU A 319 -15.80 4.17 13.53
N LEU A 320 -16.10 3.37 14.55
CA LEU A 320 -15.95 1.91 14.51
C LEU A 320 -16.80 1.29 13.39
N ALA A 321 -18.02 1.78 13.21
CA ALA A 321 -18.87 1.36 12.09
C ALA A 321 -18.22 1.67 10.74
N LEU A 322 -17.70 2.88 10.55
CA LEU A 322 -16.98 3.26 9.31
C LEU A 322 -15.76 2.37 9.06
N LEU A 323 -14.97 2.09 10.10
CA LEU A 323 -13.80 1.23 9.99
C LEU A 323 -14.14 -0.22 9.61
N LEU A 324 -15.30 -0.75 10.05
CA LEU A 324 -15.78 -2.05 9.60
C LEU A 324 -16.08 -2.07 8.09
N PHE A 325 -16.50 -0.96 7.49
CA PHE A 325 -16.77 -0.86 6.05
C PHE A 325 -15.54 -0.45 5.23
N ALA A 326 -14.43 -0.05 5.86
CA ALA A 326 -13.22 0.37 5.17
C ALA A 326 -12.68 -0.66 4.16
N PRO A 327 -12.70 -1.99 4.41
CA PRO A 327 -12.28 -2.97 3.40
C PRO A 327 -13.07 -2.86 2.09
N ALA A 328 -14.36 -2.53 2.15
CA ALA A 328 -15.17 -2.32 0.96
C ALA A 328 -14.71 -1.12 0.13
N VAL A 329 -14.24 -0.05 0.78
CA VAL A 329 -13.70 1.14 0.10
C VAL A 329 -12.42 0.80 -0.68
N TYR A 330 -11.56 -0.06 -0.14
CA TYR A 330 -10.30 -0.45 -0.79
C TYR A 330 -10.45 -1.54 -1.87
N LEU A 331 -11.60 -2.21 -1.93
CA LEU A 331 -11.86 -3.30 -2.87
C LEU A 331 -11.58 -2.95 -4.32
N PRO A 332 -12.04 -1.80 -4.87
CA PRO A 332 -11.74 -1.41 -6.25
C PRO A 332 -10.24 -1.34 -6.53
N LEU A 333 -9.46 -0.79 -5.59
CA LEU A 333 -8.01 -0.70 -5.69
C LEU A 333 -7.36 -2.10 -5.68
N LEU A 334 -7.84 -2.98 -4.80
CA LEU A 334 -7.38 -4.38 -4.75
C LEU A 334 -7.66 -5.11 -6.07
N LEU A 335 -8.82 -4.88 -6.67
CA LEU A 335 -9.22 -5.51 -7.94
C LEU A 335 -8.29 -5.15 -9.11
N LEU A 336 -7.71 -3.96 -9.12
CA LEU A 336 -6.74 -3.54 -10.14
C LEU A 336 -5.49 -4.44 -10.17
N TYR A 337 -5.13 -5.03 -9.04
CA TYR A 337 -3.93 -5.88 -8.92
C TYR A 337 -4.22 -7.38 -9.07
N VAL A 338 -5.46 -7.80 -9.17
CA VAL A 338 -5.83 -9.23 -9.37
C VAL A 338 -5.28 -9.81 -10.67
N PRO A 339 -5.21 -9.07 -11.79
CA PRO A 339 -4.60 -9.58 -13.02
C PRO A 339 -3.07 -9.69 -12.98
N ALA A 340 -2.40 -9.06 -11.98
CA ALA A 340 -0.95 -9.01 -11.89
C ALA A 340 -0.34 -10.39 -11.68
N THR A 341 0.67 -10.74 -12.48
CA THR A 341 1.51 -11.92 -12.29
C THR A 341 2.92 -11.70 -12.83
N ALA A 342 3.90 -12.31 -12.17
CA ALA A 342 5.29 -12.29 -12.62
C ALA A 342 5.49 -13.13 -13.90
N THR A 343 4.58 -14.04 -14.23
CA THR A 343 4.68 -14.99 -15.36
C THR A 343 3.41 -14.98 -16.19
N PRO A 344 3.08 -13.89 -16.89
CA PRO A 344 1.86 -13.79 -17.69
C PRO A 344 1.78 -14.83 -18.82
N GLU A 345 2.94 -15.28 -19.31
CA GLU A 345 3.02 -16.31 -20.35
C GLU A 345 2.41 -17.65 -19.88
N ALA A 346 2.46 -17.96 -18.57
CA ALA A 346 1.88 -19.19 -18.02
C ALA A 346 0.33 -19.23 -18.16
N ARG A 347 -0.30 -18.11 -18.51
CA ARG A 347 -1.74 -18.00 -18.68
C ARG A 347 -2.31 -18.96 -19.73
N TRP A 348 -1.52 -19.33 -20.76
CA TRP A 348 -1.95 -20.29 -21.79
C TRP A 348 -2.47 -21.61 -21.19
N ILE A 349 -1.96 -22.02 -20.01
CA ILE A 349 -2.41 -23.25 -19.33
C ILE A 349 -3.89 -23.15 -18.96
N VAL A 350 -4.33 -21.96 -18.51
CA VAL A 350 -5.72 -21.72 -18.13
C VAL A 350 -6.60 -21.51 -19.39
N ASP A 351 -6.05 -20.83 -20.39
CA ASP A 351 -6.76 -20.54 -21.65
C ASP A 351 -7.03 -21.80 -22.49
N THR A 352 -6.24 -22.85 -22.32
CA THR A 352 -6.48 -24.15 -22.93
C THR A 352 -7.52 -25.01 -22.20
N CYS A 353 -7.91 -24.62 -20.98
CA CYS A 353 -8.95 -25.31 -20.24
C CYS A 353 -10.35 -24.90 -20.76
N PRO A 354 -11.33 -25.81 -20.79
CA PRO A 354 -12.70 -25.51 -21.20
C PRO A 354 -13.47 -24.79 -20.07
N LEU A 355 -12.97 -23.63 -19.63
CA LEU A 355 -13.55 -22.79 -18.60
C LEU A 355 -14.36 -21.65 -19.24
N ASP A 356 -15.59 -21.48 -18.80
CA ASP A 356 -16.37 -20.29 -19.18
C ASP A 356 -15.77 -19.07 -18.42
N PRO A 357 -15.50 -17.94 -19.09
CA PRO A 357 -14.99 -16.72 -18.44
C PRO A 357 -15.84 -16.25 -17.25
N ARG A 358 -17.14 -16.55 -17.24
CA ARG A 358 -18.04 -16.24 -16.13
C ARG A 358 -17.78 -17.12 -14.91
N ASP A 359 -17.59 -18.43 -15.12
CA ASP A 359 -17.26 -19.38 -14.06
C ASP A 359 -15.85 -19.12 -13.53
N GLU A 360 -14.93 -18.71 -14.40
CA GLU A 360 -13.59 -18.27 -14.02
C GLU A 360 -13.64 -17.05 -13.08
N ALA A 361 -14.33 -15.98 -13.49
CA ALA A 361 -14.48 -14.78 -12.69
C ALA A 361 -15.21 -15.06 -11.36
N ALA A 362 -16.23 -15.91 -11.38
CA ALA A 362 -16.96 -16.29 -10.16
C ALA A 362 -16.08 -17.07 -9.19
N GLY A 363 -15.29 -18.03 -9.68
CA GLY A 363 -14.33 -18.78 -8.88
C GLY A 363 -13.26 -17.86 -8.27
N ALA A 364 -12.69 -16.96 -9.05
CA ALA A 364 -11.68 -15.99 -8.60
C ALA A 364 -12.23 -15.05 -7.52
N ARG A 365 -13.42 -14.50 -7.69
CA ARG A 365 -14.08 -13.66 -6.67
C ARG A 365 -14.24 -14.40 -5.34
N LYS A 366 -14.75 -15.62 -5.37
CA LYS A 366 -14.93 -16.46 -4.18
C LYS A 366 -13.60 -16.79 -3.51
N ALA A 367 -12.53 -16.99 -4.28
CA ALA A 367 -11.19 -17.21 -3.76
C ALA A 367 -10.69 -15.99 -2.97
N ILE A 368 -10.86 -14.77 -3.50
CA ILE A 368 -10.48 -13.53 -2.84
C ILE A 368 -11.28 -13.36 -1.53
N VAL A 369 -12.58 -13.64 -1.55
CA VAL A 369 -13.41 -13.55 -0.35
C VAL A 369 -12.93 -14.50 0.74
N VAL A 370 -12.73 -15.76 0.42
CA VAL A 370 -12.37 -16.79 1.41
C VAL A 370 -10.93 -16.60 1.91
N ARG A 371 -10.03 -16.16 1.03
CA ARG A 371 -8.61 -16.02 1.36
C ARG A 371 -8.27 -14.73 2.09
N MET A 372 -8.98 -13.64 1.77
CA MET A 372 -8.62 -12.29 2.22
C MET A 372 -9.72 -11.61 3.01
N LEU A 373 -10.92 -11.46 2.44
CA LEU A 373 -11.99 -10.69 3.07
C LEU A 373 -12.56 -11.35 4.32
N LEU A 374 -12.85 -12.64 4.26
CA LEU A 374 -13.45 -13.36 5.39
C LEU A 374 -12.55 -13.37 6.61
N PRO A 375 -11.25 -13.72 6.54
CA PRO A 375 -10.34 -13.62 7.69
C PRO A 375 -10.22 -12.18 8.21
N LEU A 376 -10.18 -11.20 7.30
CA LEU A 376 -10.11 -9.78 7.67
C LEU A 376 -11.35 -9.36 8.47
N TYR A 377 -12.55 -9.70 8.00
CA TYR A 377 -13.78 -9.37 8.70
C TYR A 377 -13.94 -10.11 10.04
N ILE A 378 -13.44 -11.33 10.13
CA ILE A 378 -13.37 -12.05 11.42
C ILE A 378 -12.45 -11.29 12.38
N ALA A 379 -11.27 -10.87 11.93
CA ALA A 379 -10.33 -10.12 12.75
C ALA A 379 -10.88 -8.74 13.15
N LEU A 380 -11.49 -7.99 12.22
CA LEU A 380 -12.12 -6.70 12.50
C LEU A 380 -13.27 -6.84 13.50
N GLY A 381 -14.14 -7.84 13.28
CA GLY A 381 -15.24 -8.13 14.21
C GLY A 381 -14.77 -8.49 15.61
N ALA A 382 -13.71 -9.29 15.71
CA ALA A 382 -13.09 -9.64 16.99
C ALA A 382 -12.50 -8.42 17.70
N LEU A 383 -11.81 -7.54 16.96
CA LEU A 383 -11.25 -6.29 17.51
C LEU A 383 -12.34 -5.33 17.99
N VAL A 384 -13.39 -5.13 17.20
CA VAL A 384 -14.53 -4.30 17.61
C VAL A 384 -15.24 -4.91 18.84
N THR A 385 -15.35 -6.23 18.91
CA THR A 385 -15.89 -6.91 20.10
C THR A 385 -15.04 -6.66 21.34
N TRP A 386 -13.73 -6.56 21.17
CA TRP A 386 -12.80 -6.30 22.28
C TRP A 386 -12.82 -4.83 22.74
N GLN A 387 -12.97 -3.89 21.83
CA GLN A 387 -12.92 -2.44 22.13
C GLN A 387 -14.28 -1.83 22.48
N ALA A 388 -15.35 -2.40 21.96
CA ALA A 388 -16.70 -1.88 22.12
C ALA A 388 -17.68 -3.00 22.56
N GLU A 389 -18.97 -2.75 22.38
CA GLU A 389 -19.98 -3.77 22.64
C GLU A 389 -19.95 -4.89 21.59
N SER A 390 -19.95 -6.15 22.03
CA SER A 390 -20.07 -7.34 21.17
C SER A 390 -21.30 -7.28 20.24
N ARG A 391 -22.38 -6.62 20.68
CA ARG A 391 -23.58 -6.40 19.88
C ARG A 391 -23.32 -5.56 18.63
N LEU A 392 -22.46 -4.52 18.71
CA LEU A 392 -22.10 -3.69 17.57
C LEU A 392 -21.38 -4.52 16.51
N ALA A 393 -20.36 -5.27 16.90
CA ALA A 393 -19.61 -6.16 16.02
C ALA A 393 -20.51 -7.20 15.34
N LEU A 394 -21.32 -7.93 16.11
CA LEU A 394 -22.19 -8.99 15.59
C LEU A 394 -23.27 -8.47 14.64
N ARG A 395 -23.75 -7.23 14.79
CA ARG A 395 -24.78 -6.66 13.91
C ARG A 395 -24.18 -6.08 12.62
N LEU A 396 -23.01 -5.42 12.66
CA LEU A 396 -22.47 -4.67 11.54
C LEU A 396 -21.46 -5.45 10.70
N THR A 397 -20.65 -6.33 11.29
CA THR A 397 -19.65 -7.11 10.54
C THR A 397 -20.26 -7.96 9.42
N PRO A 398 -21.39 -8.68 9.64
CA PRO A 398 -22.03 -9.42 8.55
C PRO A 398 -22.54 -8.49 7.42
N VAL A 399 -23.04 -7.31 7.76
CA VAL A 399 -23.51 -6.34 6.76
C VAL A 399 -22.35 -5.75 5.95
N ALA A 400 -21.25 -5.42 6.61
CA ALA A 400 -20.05 -4.92 5.95
C ALA A 400 -19.44 -5.97 5.00
N LEU A 401 -19.41 -7.24 5.42
CA LEU A 401 -19.03 -8.36 4.54
C LEU A 401 -19.99 -8.50 3.35
N ALA A 402 -21.30 -8.42 3.60
CA ALA A 402 -22.31 -8.47 2.54
C ALA A 402 -22.14 -7.32 1.53
N ALA A 403 -21.91 -6.10 2.01
CA ALA A 403 -21.61 -4.95 1.17
C ALA A 403 -20.35 -5.16 0.31
N SER A 404 -19.30 -5.73 0.88
CA SER A 404 -18.08 -6.10 0.14
C SER A 404 -18.33 -7.16 -0.92
N LEU A 405 -19.15 -8.16 -0.66
CA LEU A 405 -19.54 -9.18 -1.63
C LEU A 405 -20.28 -8.59 -2.82
N VAL A 406 -21.27 -7.73 -2.56
CA VAL A 406 -22.03 -7.04 -3.60
C VAL A 406 -21.10 -6.15 -4.43
N LEU A 407 -20.26 -5.37 -3.75
CA LEU A 407 -19.33 -4.48 -4.42
C LEU A 407 -18.31 -5.25 -5.27
N LEU A 408 -17.77 -6.34 -4.74
CA LEU A 408 -16.84 -7.21 -5.48
C LEU A 408 -17.47 -7.74 -6.77
N ARG A 409 -18.76 -8.09 -6.72
CA ARG A 409 -19.49 -8.57 -7.88
C ARG A 409 -19.76 -7.48 -8.91
N VAL A 410 -20.20 -6.30 -8.46
CA VAL A 410 -20.53 -5.17 -9.35
C VAL A 410 -19.29 -4.55 -9.96
N SER A 411 -18.21 -4.46 -9.18
CA SER A 411 -16.99 -3.76 -9.57
C SER A 411 -16.01 -4.63 -10.36
N TRP A 412 -16.20 -5.95 -10.40
CA TRP A 412 -15.25 -6.89 -10.99
C TRP A 412 -14.86 -6.52 -12.42
N ASP A 413 -15.82 -6.45 -13.32
CA ASP A 413 -15.56 -6.21 -14.75
C ASP A 413 -15.00 -4.80 -15.04
N PHE A 414 -15.28 -3.84 -14.14
CA PHE A 414 -14.81 -2.46 -14.31
C PHE A 414 -13.36 -2.26 -13.88
N PHE A 415 -12.90 -2.99 -12.85
CA PHE A 415 -11.58 -2.75 -12.25
C PHE A 415 -10.56 -3.81 -12.60
N THR A 416 -10.92 -5.07 -12.77
CA THR A 416 -9.94 -6.08 -13.17
C THR A 416 -9.47 -5.87 -14.61
N GLY A 417 -10.35 -5.49 -15.55
CA GLY A 417 -10.01 -5.19 -16.94
C GLY A 417 -9.45 -6.39 -17.74
N ALA A 418 -8.88 -7.38 -17.06
CA ALA A 418 -8.30 -8.58 -17.62
C ALA A 418 -8.61 -9.80 -16.73
N ALA A 419 -8.31 -10.99 -17.24
CA ALA A 419 -8.46 -12.22 -16.47
C ALA A 419 -7.48 -12.25 -15.27
N PRO A 420 -7.80 -12.97 -14.18
CA PRO A 420 -6.90 -13.10 -13.05
C PRO A 420 -5.55 -13.67 -13.47
N LEU A 421 -4.46 -13.10 -12.94
CA LEU A 421 -3.08 -13.57 -13.17
C LEU A 421 -2.71 -13.69 -14.66
N SER A 422 -3.03 -12.65 -15.44
CA SER A 422 -2.84 -12.66 -16.91
C SER A 422 -1.96 -11.54 -17.44
N THR A 423 -1.59 -10.57 -16.60
CA THR A 423 -0.96 -9.32 -17.05
C THR A 423 0.32 -9.06 -16.29
N ALA A 424 1.36 -8.64 -16.99
CA ALA A 424 2.61 -8.23 -16.33
C ALA A 424 2.38 -6.98 -15.46
N PRO A 425 3.04 -6.89 -14.29
CA PRO A 425 2.85 -5.76 -13.37
C PRO A 425 3.13 -4.40 -14.00
N GLY A 426 4.08 -4.30 -14.94
CA GLY A 426 4.41 -3.08 -15.67
C GLY A 426 3.26 -2.57 -16.57
N ASP A 427 2.46 -3.47 -17.11
CA ASP A 427 1.34 -3.14 -18.00
C ASP A 427 0.08 -2.66 -17.23
N LEU A 428 0.03 -2.89 -15.93
CA LEU A 428 -1.07 -2.41 -15.07
C LEU A 428 -1.03 -0.90 -14.83
N GLY A 429 0.14 -0.27 -14.96
CA GLY A 429 0.34 1.17 -14.71
C GLY A 429 -0.48 2.08 -15.63
N THR A 430 -0.92 1.58 -16.79
CA THR A 430 -1.79 2.32 -17.72
C THR A 430 -3.27 2.28 -17.31
N ALA A 431 -3.60 1.55 -16.24
CA ALA A 431 -4.98 1.34 -15.79
C ALA A 431 -5.57 2.51 -14.97
N TRP A 432 -4.78 3.53 -14.63
CA TRP A 432 -5.26 4.74 -13.96
C TRP A 432 -5.82 5.73 -14.98
N ASP A 433 -7.03 5.46 -15.46
CA ASP A 433 -7.82 6.42 -16.20
C ASP A 433 -8.59 7.33 -15.25
N ASP A 434 -8.78 8.61 -15.62
CA ASP A 434 -9.57 9.58 -14.85
C ASP A 434 -10.98 9.03 -14.55
N ALA A 435 -11.54 8.25 -15.47
CA ALA A 435 -12.83 7.59 -15.29
C ALA A 435 -12.83 6.53 -14.18
N ARG A 436 -11.73 5.81 -13.97
CA ARG A 436 -11.60 4.82 -12.88
C ARG A 436 -11.45 5.49 -11.54
N SER A 437 -10.65 6.56 -11.47
CA SER A 437 -10.48 7.37 -10.26
C SER A 437 -11.80 7.99 -9.78
N GLY A 438 -12.59 8.55 -10.70
CA GLY A 438 -13.92 9.08 -10.38
C GLY A 438 -14.88 8.01 -9.85
N ARG A 439 -14.85 6.81 -10.43
CA ARG A 439 -15.66 5.68 -9.94
C ARG A 439 -15.23 5.19 -8.57
N MET A 440 -13.91 5.13 -8.28
CA MET A 440 -13.41 4.79 -6.94
C MET A 440 -13.92 5.78 -5.89
N PHE A 441 -13.86 7.07 -6.20
CA PHE A 441 -14.36 8.11 -5.31
C PHE A 441 -15.87 7.98 -5.07
N LEU A 442 -16.64 7.73 -6.12
CA LEU A 442 -18.10 7.48 -6.00
C LEU A 442 -18.38 6.25 -5.12
N ILE A 443 -17.64 5.16 -5.32
CA ILE A 443 -17.77 3.94 -4.49
C ILE A 443 -17.45 4.25 -3.03
N ALA A 444 -16.40 5.01 -2.76
CA ALA A 444 -16.05 5.39 -1.39
C ALA A 444 -17.19 6.17 -0.71
N ILE A 445 -17.81 7.12 -1.42
CA ILE A 445 -18.99 7.85 -0.92
C ILE A 445 -20.16 6.90 -0.66
N LEU A 446 -20.50 6.02 -1.63
CA LEU A 446 -21.63 5.10 -1.49
C LEU A 446 -21.42 4.12 -0.33
N VAL A 447 -20.20 3.59 -0.16
CA VAL A 447 -19.87 2.70 0.96
C VAL A 447 -19.95 3.43 2.30
N THR A 448 -19.49 4.68 2.35
CA THR A 448 -19.59 5.51 3.57
C THR A 448 -21.06 5.78 3.93
N LEU A 449 -21.90 6.12 2.95
CA LEU A 449 -23.33 6.29 3.17
C LEU A 449 -24.02 4.99 3.59
N ALA A 450 -23.63 3.86 2.98
CA ALA A 450 -24.13 2.54 3.38
C ALA A 450 -23.71 2.18 4.81
N ALA A 451 -22.49 2.52 5.23
CA ALA A 451 -22.03 2.31 6.60
C ALA A 451 -22.85 3.10 7.61
N ILE A 452 -23.09 4.39 7.34
CA ILE A 452 -23.92 5.26 8.18
C ILE A 452 -25.36 4.72 8.24
N GLY A 453 -25.93 4.38 7.09
CA GLY A 453 -27.27 3.81 7.00
C GLY A 453 -27.40 2.48 7.74
N ALA A 454 -26.41 1.59 7.62
CA ALA A 454 -26.39 0.33 8.34
C ALA A 454 -26.26 0.54 9.86
N TRP A 455 -25.41 1.46 10.30
CA TRP A 455 -25.25 1.79 11.72
C TRP A 455 -26.55 2.25 12.35
N GLN A 456 -27.34 3.08 11.63
CA GLN A 456 -28.61 3.59 12.11
C GLN A 456 -29.77 2.57 12.03
N SER A 457 -29.81 1.77 10.97
CA SER A 457 -30.96 0.91 10.63
C SER A 457 -30.85 -0.50 11.22
N VAL A 458 -29.63 -1.08 11.27
CA VAL A 458 -29.41 -2.46 11.71
C VAL A 458 -29.32 -2.50 13.24
N LYS A 459 -30.42 -2.83 13.92
CA LYS A 459 -30.48 -2.84 15.39
C LYS A 459 -30.26 -4.20 16.02
N SER A 460 -30.36 -5.28 15.26
CA SER A 460 -30.18 -6.64 15.78
C SER A 460 -29.18 -7.47 14.96
N PRO A 461 -28.42 -8.38 15.58
CA PRO A 461 -27.53 -9.30 14.87
C PRO A 461 -28.24 -10.17 13.84
N LEU A 462 -29.48 -10.59 14.13
CA LEU A 462 -30.29 -11.38 13.21
C LEU A 462 -30.48 -10.70 11.86
N VAL A 463 -30.73 -9.39 11.83
CA VAL A 463 -30.86 -8.63 10.59
C VAL A 463 -29.54 -8.63 9.82
N GLY A 464 -28.41 -8.43 10.50
CA GLY A 464 -27.09 -8.46 9.86
C GLY A 464 -26.79 -9.82 9.20
N PHE A 465 -27.00 -10.92 9.90
CA PHE A 465 -26.81 -12.26 9.36
C PHE A 465 -27.82 -12.61 8.26
N SER A 466 -29.07 -12.13 8.35
CA SER A 466 -30.06 -12.31 7.30
C SER A 466 -29.64 -11.61 6.00
N VAL A 467 -29.15 -10.38 6.09
CA VAL A 467 -28.60 -9.65 4.92
C VAL A 467 -27.46 -10.42 4.28
N LEU A 468 -26.51 -10.90 5.08
CA LEU A 468 -25.39 -11.70 4.58
C LEU A 468 -25.89 -13.00 3.92
N ALA A 469 -26.83 -13.72 4.55
CA ALA A 469 -27.39 -14.95 3.99
C ALA A 469 -28.08 -14.70 2.65
N ILE A 470 -28.87 -13.64 2.52
CA ILE A 470 -29.52 -13.24 1.28
C ILE A 470 -28.48 -12.97 0.18
N VAL A 471 -27.43 -12.23 0.48
CA VAL A 471 -26.36 -11.92 -0.49
C VAL A 471 -25.63 -13.19 -0.92
N LEU A 472 -25.30 -14.10 0.01
CA LEU A 472 -24.64 -15.37 -0.31
C LEU A 472 -25.53 -16.27 -1.19
N ILE A 473 -26.86 -16.31 -0.92
CA ILE A 473 -27.82 -17.04 -1.74
C ILE A 473 -27.92 -16.39 -3.14
N ALA A 474 -28.03 -15.08 -3.19
CA ALA A 474 -28.09 -14.33 -4.45
C ALA A 474 -26.80 -14.50 -5.31
N ASP A 475 -25.64 -14.60 -4.66
CA ASP A 475 -24.37 -14.85 -5.36
C ASP A 475 -24.33 -16.28 -5.96
N ARG A 476 -25.09 -17.20 -5.37
CA ARG A 476 -25.21 -18.57 -5.88
C ARG A 476 -26.17 -18.69 -7.08
N LEU A 477 -27.09 -17.73 -7.28
CA LEU A 477 -28.03 -17.77 -8.38
C LEU A 477 -27.34 -17.33 -9.69
N PRO A 478 -27.58 -18.02 -10.82
CA PRO A 478 -27.10 -17.60 -12.12
C PRO A 478 -27.92 -16.39 -12.57
N ILE A 479 -27.44 -15.19 -12.31
CA ILE A 479 -28.06 -14.00 -12.92
C ILE A 479 -27.59 -13.96 -14.36
N GLY A 480 -28.53 -14.20 -15.28
CA GLY A 480 -28.33 -14.08 -16.72
C GLY A 480 -27.90 -12.64 -17.06
N GLY A 481 -26.59 -12.42 -17.16
CA GLY A 481 -26.05 -11.16 -17.66
C GLY A 481 -26.15 -11.15 -19.20
N ALA A 482 -26.67 -10.05 -19.76
CA ALA A 482 -26.76 -9.81 -21.18
C ALA A 482 -25.40 -10.08 -21.87
N HIS A 483 -25.46 -10.81 -22.99
CA HIS A 483 -24.34 -11.03 -23.88
C HIS A 483 -23.69 -9.69 -24.28
N ARG A 484 -22.57 -9.33 -23.67
CA ARG A 484 -21.60 -8.48 -24.37
C ARG A 484 -20.75 -9.40 -25.20
N GLY A 485 -20.96 -9.35 -26.52
CA GLY A 485 -20.20 -10.10 -27.50
C GLY A 485 -18.72 -9.94 -27.25
N LYS A 486 -17.98 -11.05 -27.39
CA LYS A 486 -16.52 -11.02 -27.47
C LYS A 486 -16.09 -9.86 -28.36
N PRO A 487 -15.19 -8.97 -27.94
CA PRO A 487 -14.44 -8.22 -28.93
C PRO A 487 -13.64 -9.27 -29.72
N THR A 488 -14.07 -9.50 -30.95
CA THR A 488 -13.26 -10.16 -31.97
C THR A 488 -12.04 -9.26 -32.19
N GLY A 489 -10.99 -9.47 -31.40
CA GLY A 489 -9.68 -8.91 -31.70
C GLY A 489 -9.27 -9.44 -33.07
N PRO A 490 -8.61 -8.62 -33.91
CA PRO A 490 -8.11 -9.09 -35.21
C PRO A 490 -7.13 -10.24 -34.94
N VAL A 491 -7.37 -11.35 -35.64
CA VAL A 491 -6.46 -12.49 -35.69
C VAL A 491 -5.12 -11.95 -36.19
N PRO A 492 -4.00 -12.08 -35.43
CA PRO A 492 -2.68 -11.70 -35.90
C PRO A 492 -2.22 -12.72 -36.93
N GLY A 493 -2.44 -12.41 -38.22
CA GLY A 493 -2.05 -13.32 -39.29
C GLY A 493 -2.36 -12.82 -40.67
N ASP A 494 -2.18 -11.54 -40.98
CA ASP A 494 -2.11 -11.02 -42.33
C ASP A 494 -1.29 -9.72 -42.36
N ARG A 495 0.02 -9.86 -42.24
CA ARG A 495 1.02 -8.99 -42.86
C ARG A 495 2.39 -9.65 -42.87
#